data_cc2ac5b7a37241e517451cf251f36c7e
#
_entry.id   cc2ac5b7a37241e517451cf251f36c7e
#
_cell.length_a   1.000
_cell.length_b   1.000
_cell.length_c   1.000
_cell.angle_alpha   90.00
_cell.angle_beta   90.00
_cell.angle_gamma   90.00
#
_symmetry.space_group_name_H-M   'P 1'
#
loop_
_entity.id
_entity.type
_entity.pdbx_description
1 polymer ?
#
loop_
_entity_poly.entity_id
_entity_poly.type
_entity_poly.pdbx_seq_one_letter_code
_entity_poly.pdbx_strand_id
1 'polypeptide(L)'
;MRFEVIPNGRGTPDEGRDVGYLWIDNWNVWFKYQTLYYLTYFDDAREKHEIGSIKIGQFDMGEKQSRPELPNAFEGLDERFFSLGQDAEYYTAVMNLEPRTSAALLAALNDIAADHALYQRVLGEDVTGESLLRHVNMKTIEEQYRRILGGGVELTKYTFNYDGPTPPNEGIDPLHLEFEGTPDSRPPSNIHVLIGRNGVGKTCLLNKMTLALVSPDNDDAEYGIFTSVGDGFGQDHASPFANILSITFSAFDDFQIVRQSRNATEGVRYTNVGLRKRIKNKKDEWVIITRDTDDLSREFSFSAKICTRGIKAERWRNALTTLETDPLFAEAEVASLADEDEENFGRAAGRLYRRLSSGHKIVLLTITKLGSGPINY
;
A
#
# COMPACT_ATOMS: atom_id res chain seq x y z
N MET A 1 -15.38 -17.56 19.91
CA MET A 1 -14.98 -16.18 19.51
C MET A 1 -16.21 -15.30 19.54
N ARG A 2 -16.11 -14.08 20.11
CA ARG A 2 -17.20 -13.09 20.19
C ARG A 2 -16.67 -11.76 19.67
N PHE A 3 -17.51 -10.95 19.06
CA PHE A 3 -17.16 -9.59 18.61
C PHE A 3 -18.00 -8.56 19.38
N GLU A 4 -17.38 -7.42 19.68
CA GLU A 4 -18.06 -6.27 20.29
C GLU A 4 -17.74 -5.01 19.47
N VAL A 5 -18.78 -4.26 19.13
CA VAL A 5 -18.66 -2.99 18.41
C VAL A 5 -18.46 -1.87 19.42
N ILE A 6 -17.30 -1.22 19.36
CA ILE A 6 -16.94 -0.13 20.25
C ILE A 6 -17.30 1.20 19.61
N PRO A 7 -18.21 1.99 20.21
CA PRO A 7 -18.54 3.32 19.74
C PRO A 7 -17.34 4.26 19.79
N ASN A 8 -17.31 5.23 18.87
CA ASN A 8 -16.30 6.25 18.86
C ASN A 8 -16.20 7.00 20.21
N GLY A 9 -14.98 7.33 20.63
CA GLY A 9 -14.71 8.03 21.91
C GLY A 9 -14.52 7.12 23.12
N ARG A 10 -14.70 5.81 22.97
CA ARG A 10 -14.24 4.82 23.95
C ARG A 10 -12.94 4.20 23.47
N GLY A 11 -11.92 4.15 24.31
CA GLY A 11 -10.67 3.40 24.02
C GLY A 11 -10.95 1.91 23.84
N THR A 12 -10.08 1.23 23.09
CA THR A 12 -10.08 -0.24 23.04
C THR A 12 -9.89 -0.76 24.46
N PRO A 13 -10.65 -1.75 24.91
CA PRO A 13 -10.38 -2.41 26.17
C PRO A 13 -8.93 -2.94 26.18
N ASP A 14 -8.25 -2.78 27.32
CA ASP A 14 -6.87 -3.27 27.49
C ASP A 14 -6.81 -4.77 27.77
N GLU A 15 -7.95 -5.39 28.04
CA GLU A 15 -8.07 -6.81 28.38
C GLU A 15 -9.22 -7.46 27.59
N GLY A 16 -9.04 -8.73 27.27
CA GLY A 16 -10.04 -9.57 26.59
C GLY A 16 -9.66 -11.04 26.65
N ARG A 17 -10.60 -11.90 26.30
CA ARG A 17 -10.35 -13.34 26.10
C ARG A 17 -11.29 -13.85 25.01
N ASP A 18 -10.74 -14.42 23.97
CA ASP A 18 -11.44 -14.92 22.77
C ASP A 18 -12.48 -13.90 22.25
N VAL A 19 -12.05 -12.62 22.15
CA VAL A 19 -12.91 -11.49 21.78
C VAL A 19 -12.26 -10.57 20.76
N GLY A 20 -13.00 -10.22 19.72
CA GLY A 20 -12.67 -9.19 18.73
C GLY A 20 -13.38 -7.87 19.04
N TYR A 21 -12.64 -6.80 19.16
CA TYR A 21 -13.18 -5.44 19.29
C TYR A 21 -13.12 -4.73 17.95
N LEU A 22 -14.29 -4.35 17.44
CA LEU A 22 -14.47 -3.56 16.23
C LEU A 22 -14.77 -2.13 16.63
N TRP A 23 -13.81 -1.25 16.54
CA TRP A 23 -14.11 0.14 16.86
C TRP A 23 -14.27 1.01 15.62
N ILE A 24 -15.30 1.85 15.76
CA ILE A 24 -15.81 2.69 14.69
C ILE A 24 -14.81 3.81 14.44
N ASP A 25 -14.31 3.90 13.21
CA ASP A 25 -13.56 5.06 12.76
C ASP A 25 -14.52 6.11 12.16
N ASN A 26 -14.51 7.32 12.73
CA ASN A 26 -15.32 8.44 12.25
C ASN A 26 -14.61 9.35 11.25
N TRP A 27 -13.42 8.97 10.78
CA TRP A 27 -12.66 9.77 9.81
C TRP A 27 -13.45 10.05 8.51
N ASN A 28 -14.48 9.24 8.22
CA ASN A 28 -15.24 9.25 6.95
C ASN A 28 -16.59 9.96 7.01
N VAL A 29 -16.79 10.97 7.86
CA VAL A 29 -18.09 11.71 7.98
C VAL A 29 -18.55 12.40 6.69
N TRP A 30 -17.67 12.55 5.69
CA TRP A 30 -17.96 13.21 4.41
C TRP A 30 -18.31 12.25 3.27
N PHE A 31 -18.34 10.94 3.52
CA PHE A 31 -18.64 9.93 2.51
C PHE A 31 -20.04 9.37 2.64
N LYS A 32 -20.57 8.91 1.50
CA LYS A 32 -21.90 8.30 1.45
C LYS A 32 -22.03 7.13 2.44
N TYR A 33 -20.98 6.29 2.54
CA TYR A 33 -20.95 5.14 3.43
C TYR A 33 -19.82 5.22 4.45
N GLN A 34 -20.15 4.93 5.71
CA GLN A 34 -19.24 4.90 6.86
C GLN A 34 -19.08 3.46 7.34
N THR A 35 -18.25 2.70 6.65
CA THR A 35 -18.10 1.26 6.84
C THR A 35 -16.81 0.86 7.53
N LEU A 36 -15.93 1.84 7.84
CA LEU A 36 -14.58 1.58 8.36
C LEU A 36 -14.61 1.30 9.86
N TYR A 37 -13.95 0.19 10.23
CA TYR A 37 -13.69 -0.25 11.58
C TYR A 37 -12.20 -0.61 11.71
N TYR A 38 -11.71 -0.63 12.93
CA TYR A 38 -10.42 -1.19 13.27
C TYR A 38 -10.62 -2.41 14.16
N LEU A 39 -10.02 -3.54 13.81
CA LEU A 39 -10.15 -4.80 14.53
C LEU A 39 -8.94 -5.05 15.41
N THR A 40 -9.19 -5.26 16.70
CA THR A 40 -8.24 -5.79 17.67
C THR A 40 -8.80 -7.10 18.21
N TYR A 41 -8.00 -8.15 18.27
CA TYR A 41 -8.40 -9.46 18.77
C TYR A 41 -7.57 -9.84 20.02
N PHE A 42 -8.24 -10.36 21.02
CA PHE A 42 -7.61 -11.01 22.19
C PHE A 42 -7.87 -12.50 22.11
N ASP A 43 -6.83 -13.29 22.11
CA ASP A 43 -6.92 -14.74 22.05
C ASP A 43 -7.35 -15.37 23.40
N ASP A 44 -7.39 -16.68 23.47
CA ASP A 44 -7.75 -17.41 24.69
C ASP A 44 -6.67 -17.32 25.78
N ALA A 45 -5.42 -17.04 25.41
CA ALA A 45 -4.30 -16.71 26.30
C ALA A 45 -4.32 -15.25 26.77
N ARG A 46 -5.25 -14.42 26.27
CA ARG A 46 -5.39 -12.98 26.51
C ARG A 46 -4.28 -12.14 25.85
N GLU A 47 -3.59 -12.69 24.89
CA GLU A 47 -2.64 -11.93 24.10
C GLU A 47 -3.37 -11.02 23.12
N LYS A 48 -2.94 -9.75 23.04
CA LYS A 48 -3.51 -8.73 22.19
C LYS A 48 -2.90 -8.80 20.79
N HIS A 49 -3.75 -8.95 19.78
CA HIS A 49 -3.39 -8.90 18.37
C HIS A 49 -4.05 -7.70 17.70
N GLU A 50 -3.26 -6.77 17.20
CA GLU A 50 -3.77 -5.67 16.37
C GLU A 50 -3.92 -6.17 14.93
N ILE A 51 -5.15 -6.47 14.53
CA ILE A 51 -5.42 -7.06 13.21
C ILE A 51 -5.38 -6.00 12.12
N GLY A 52 -6.05 -4.86 12.31
CA GLY A 52 -5.99 -3.77 11.35
C GLY A 52 -7.34 -3.26 10.89
N SER A 53 -7.29 -2.50 9.81
CA SER A 53 -8.47 -1.84 9.23
C SER A 53 -9.32 -2.81 8.43
N ILE A 54 -10.63 -2.80 8.69
CA ILE A 54 -11.63 -3.61 7.99
C ILE A 54 -12.84 -2.74 7.65
N LYS A 55 -13.42 -2.93 6.49
CA LYS A 55 -14.71 -2.35 6.15
C LYS A 55 -15.79 -3.42 6.14
N ILE A 56 -16.93 -3.09 6.74
CA ILE A 56 -18.09 -3.96 6.79
C ILE A 56 -19.21 -3.30 6.01
N GLY A 57 -19.72 -4.00 5.00
CA GLY A 57 -20.88 -3.63 4.21
C GLY A 57 -22.11 -4.41 4.62
N GLN A 58 -23.27 -3.96 4.15
CA GLN A 58 -24.54 -4.64 4.31
C GLN A 58 -25.23 -4.69 2.95
N PHE A 59 -25.90 -5.80 2.64
CA PHE A 59 -26.72 -5.91 1.43
C PHE A 59 -27.90 -4.95 1.50
N ASP A 60 -28.33 -4.46 0.34
CA ASP A 60 -29.51 -3.60 0.18
C ASP A 60 -29.49 -2.33 1.07
N MET A 61 -28.31 -1.73 1.28
CA MET A 61 -28.24 -0.46 2.01
C MET A 61 -29.02 0.64 1.28
N GLY A 62 -30.06 1.16 1.94
CA GLY A 62 -30.91 2.20 1.39
C GLY A 62 -30.18 3.55 1.22
N GLU A 63 -30.72 4.43 0.35
CA GLU A 63 -30.11 5.75 0.04
C GLU A 63 -29.80 6.63 1.27
N LYS A 64 -30.54 6.45 2.37
CA LYS A 64 -30.37 7.20 3.62
C LYS A 64 -29.54 6.48 4.67
N GLN A 65 -29.15 5.24 4.41
CA GLN A 65 -28.36 4.43 5.32
C GLN A 65 -26.86 4.64 5.04
N SER A 66 -26.20 5.37 5.90
CA SER A 66 -24.75 5.63 5.76
C SER A 66 -23.88 4.57 6.43
N ARG A 67 -24.43 3.74 7.33
CA ARG A 67 -23.70 2.76 8.13
C ARG A 67 -24.45 1.43 8.19
N PRO A 68 -23.72 0.28 8.16
CA PRO A 68 -24.36 -1.02 8.40
C PRO A 68 -24.92 -1.11 9.82
N GLU A 69 -26.08 -1.74 9.96
CA GLU A 69 -26.78 -1.90 11.25
C GLU A 69 -26.25 -3.12 12.01
N LEU A 70 -24.98 -3.03 12.42
CA LEU A 70 -24.34 -4.10 13.18
C LEU A 70 -24.93 -4.24 14.58
N PRO A 71 -25.12 -5.47 15.09
CA PRO A 71 -25.37 -5.69 16.51
C PRO A 71 -24.21 -5.16 17.37
N ASN A 72 -24.49 -4.68 18.58
CA ASN A 72 -23.45 -4.24 19.51
C ASN A 72 -22.47 -5.36 19.89
N ALA A 73 -22.93 -6.62 19.87
CA ALA A 73 -22.12 -7.81 20.06
C ALA A 73 -22.69 -8.99 19.27
N PHE A 74 -21.82 -9.85 18.74
CA PHE A 74 -22.18 -11.01 17.94
C PHE A 74 -21.08 -12.07 17.98
N GLU A 75 -21.40 -13.29 17.61
CA GLU A 75 -20.40 -14.39 17.43
C GLU A 75 -20.01 -14.54 15.96
N GLY A 76 -20.87 -14.14 15.05
CA GLY A 76 -20.64 -14.06 13.61
C GLY A 76 -21.68 -13.15 12.97
N LEU A 77 -21.27 -12.49 11.90
CA LEU A 77 -22.18 -11.67 11.07
C LEU A 77 -23.12 -12.60 10.32
N ASP A 78 -24.41 -12.24 10.30
CA ASP A 78 -25.38 -12.95 9.48
C ASP A 78 -25.22 -12.65 7.98
N GLU A 79 -26.02 -13.31 7.14
CA GLU A 79 -25.93 -13.24 5.68
C GLU A 79 -26.22 -11.87 5.07
N ARG A 80 -26.69 -10.91 5.86
CA ARG A 80 -26.92 -9.52 5.43
C ARG A 80 -25.61 -8.71 5.37
N PHE A 81 -24.54 -9.17 6.00
CA PHE A 81 -23.31 -8.43 6.12
C PHE A 81 -22.16 -9.15 5.40
N PHE A 82 -21.19 -8.36 4.98
CA PHE A 82 -19.95 -8.82 4.40
C PHE A 82 -18.81 -7.86 4.74
N SER A 83 -17.58 -8.33 4.73
CA SER A 83 -16.44 -7.50 5.11
C SER A 83 -15.25 -7.66 4.17
N LEU A 84 -14.33 -6.70 4.25
CA LEU A 84 -13.06 -6.70 3.52
C LEU A 84 -11.98 -6.02 4.35
N GLY A 85 -10.89 -6.75 4.63
CA GLY A 85 -9.65 -6.16 5.13
C GLY A 85 -9.11 -5.13 4.14
N GLN A 86 -8.57 -4.00 4.64
CA GLN A 86 -8.25 -2.87 3.79
C GLN A 86 -6.80 -2.85 3.29
N ASP A 87 -5.96 -3.76 3.79
CA ASP A 87 -4.57 -3.87 3.37
C ASP A 87 -4.04 -5.32 3.53
N ALA A 88 -2.87 -5.58 2.98
CA ALA A 88 -2.21 -6.88 3.08
C ALA A 88 -1.77 -7.20 4.51
N GLU A 89 -1.51 -6.18 5.30
CA GLU A 89 -1.12 -6.30 6.70
C GLU A 89 -2.25 -6.89 7.55
N TYR A 90 -3.51 -6.50 7.26
CA TYR A 90 -4.69 -7.12 7.89
C TYR A 90 -4.69 -8.64 7.69
N TYR A 91 -4.56 -9.09 6.44
CA TYR A 91 -4.57 -10.53 6.13
C TYR A 91 -3.36 -11.26 6.69
N THR A 92 -2.20 -10.61 6.70
CA THR A 92 -1.00 -11.17 7.31
C THR A 92 -1.16 -11.30 8.83
N ALA A 93 -1.79 -10.31 9.50
CA ALA A 93 -2.09 -10.36 10.92
C ALA A 93 -3.04 -11.52 11.25
N VAL A 94 -4.09 -11.68 10.44
CA VAL A 94 -5.03 -12.80 10.58
C VAL A 94 -4.30 -14.13 10.44
N MET A 95 -3.43 -14.26 9.42
CA MET A 95 -2.71 -15.52 9.16
C MET A 95 -1.63 -15.84 10.18
N ASN A 96 -1.18 -14.86 10.98
CA ASN A 96 -0.27 -15.08 12.10
C ASN A 96 -0.97 -15.62 13.36
N LEU A 97 -2.31 -15.60 13.41
CA LEU A 97 -3.07 -16.29 14.45
C LEU A 97 -3.00 -17.82 14.25
N GLU A 98 -3.42 -18.56 15.27
CA GLU A 98 -3.59 -20.01 15.12
C GLU A 98 -4.52 -20.32 13.91
N PRO A 99 -4.21 -21.32 13.07
CA PRO A 99 -4.96 -21.57 11.83
C PRO A 99 -6.48 -21.74 12.01
N ARG A 100 -6.92 -22.34 13.13
CA ARG A 100 -8.34 -22.45 13.45
C ARG A 100 -8.98 -21.11 13.78
N THR A 101 -8.25 -20.27 14.51
CA THR A 101 -8.68 -18.92 14.88
C THR A 101 -8.77 -18.02 13.66
N SER A 102 -7.76 -18.08 12.76
CA SER A 102 -7.76 -17.34 11.49
C SER A 102 -8.98 -17.67 10.64
N ALA A 103 -9.23 -18.96 10.42
CA ALA A 103 -10.37 -19.42 9.64
C ALA A 103 -11.71 -19.02 10.28
N ALA A 104 -11.83 -19.15 11.60
CA ALA A 104 -13.03 -18.79 12.34
C ALA A 104 -13.29 -17.28 12.30
N LEU A 105 -12.24 -16.45 12.40
CA LEU A 105 -12.34 -14.98 12.35
C LEU A 105 -12.84 -14.51 10.98
N LEU A 106 -12.24 -15.01 9.91
CA LEU A 106 -12.64 -14.64 8.53
C LEU A 106 -14.08 -15.09 8.23
N ALA A 107 -14.44 -16.32 8.64
CA ALA A 107 -15.80 -16.83 8.47
C ALA A 107 -16.82 -16.02 9.30
N ALA A 108 -16.50 -15.71 10.55
CA ALA A 108 -17.38 -14.93 11.43
C ALA A 108 -17.62 -13.49 10.94
N LEU A 109 -16.68 -12.93 10.20
CA LEU A 109 -16.80 -11.58 9.63
C LEU A 109 -17.30 -11.58 8.18
N ASN A 110 -17.61 -12.75 7.58
CA ASN A 110 -18.01 -12.88 6.18
C ASN A 110 -17.03 -12.15 5.24
N ASP A 111 -15.73 -12.49 5.37
CA ASP A 111 -14.68 -11.83 4.59
C ASP A 111 -14.71 -12.26 3.13
N ILE A 112 -14.86 -11.28 2.22
CA ILE A 112 -15.03 -11.54 0.79
C ILE A 112 -13.75 -11.95 0.06
N ALA A 113 -12.58 -11.72 0.64
CA ALA A 113 -11.34 -12.26 0.08
C ALA A 113 -11.23 -13.76 0.38
N ALA A 114 -11.76 -14.21 1.53
CA ALA A 114 -11.78 -15.61 1.92
C ALA A 114 -12.90 -16.42 1.21
N ASP A 115 -14.04 -15.78 0.91
CA ASP A 115 -15.19 -16.41 0.25
C ASP A 115 -15.40 -15.85 -1.17
N HIS A 116 -15.03 -16.65 -2.19
CA HIS A 116 -15.20 -16.27 -3.59
C HIS A 116 -16.67 -16.15 -4.02
N ALA A 117 -17.56 -17.00 -3.52
CA ALA A 117 -18.96 -16.96 -3.90
C ALA A 117 -19.61 -15.69 -3.33
N LEU A 118 -19.30 -15.34 -2.09
CA LEU A 118 -19.74 -14.10 -1.47
C LEU A 118 -19.15 -12.88 -2.21
N TYR A 119 -17.87 -12.89 -2.58
CA TYR A 119 -17.24 -11.82 -3.35
C TYR A 119 -18.00 -11.51 -4.64
N GLN A 120 -18.36 -12.54 -5.42
CA GLN A 120 -19.12 -12.34 -6.66
C GLN A 120 -20.51 -11.74 -6.42
N ARG A 121 -21.16 -12.10 -5.31
CA ARG A 121 -22.48 -11.58 -4.95
C ARG A 121 -22.44 -10.10 -4.59
N VAL A 122 -21.41 -9.65 -3.87
CA VAL A 122 -21.33 -8.27 -3.37
C VAL A 122 -20.87 -7.26 -4.42
N LEU A 123 -20.35 -7.68 -5.58
CA LEU A 123 -19.91 -6.77 -6.63
C LEU A 123 -21.04 -5.89 -7.19
N GLY A 124 -22.28 -6.34 -7.08
CA GLY A 124 -23.46 -5.57 -7.48
C GLY A 124 -23.93 -4.54 -6.45
N GLU A 125 -23.40 -4.55 -5.23
CA GLU A 125 -23.80 -3.64 -4.17
C GLU A 125 -23.09 -2.29 -4.28
N ASP A 126 -23.86 -1.21 -4.19
CA ASP A 126 -23.34 0.16 -4.27
C ASP A 126 -22.28 0.45 -3.18
N VAL A 127 -22.50 -0.05 -1.96
CA VAL A 127 -21.56 0.08 -0.85
C VAL A 127 -20.22 -0.60 -1.13
N THR A 128 -20.21 -1.65 -1.93
CA THR A 128 -18.98 -2.34 -2.32
C THR A 128 -18.09 -1.43 -3.18
N GLY A 129 -18.63 -0.86 -4.25
CA GLY A 129 -17.90 0.05 -5.14
C GLY A 129 -17.53 1.36 -4.46
N GLU A 130 -18.51 2.00 -3.84
CA GLU A 130 -18.39 3.33 -3.24
C GLU A 130 -17.55 3.37 -1.95
N SER A 131 -17.44 2.24 -1.24
CA SER A 131 -16.72 2.20 0.03
C SER A 131 -15.68 1.09 0.14
N LEU A 132 -16.06 -0.20 0.08
CA LEU A 132 -15.14 -1.28 0.36
C LEU A 132 -13.95 -1.29 -0.63
N LEU A 133 -14.23 -1.12 -1.90
CA LEU A 133 -13.25 -1.14 -3.00
C LEU A 133 -12.61 0.23 -3.28
N ARG A 134 -13.00 1.29 -2.58
CA ARG A 134 -12.47 2.64 -2.83
C ARG A 134 -10.94 2.73 -2.79
N HIS A 135 -10.30 1.95 -1.93
CA HIS A 135 -8.84 1.93 -1.74
C HIS A 135 -8.22 0.56 -2.01
N VAL A 136 -9.04 -0.40 -2.42
CA VAL A 136 -8.63 -1.78 -2.70
C VAL A 136 -9.14 -2.13 -4.08
N ASN A 137 -8.24 -2.41 -5.02
CA ASN A 137 -8.68 -2.85 -6.33
C ASN A 137 -9.03 -4.35 -6.33
N MET A 138 -9.89 -4.77 -7.26
CA MET A 138 -10.33 -6.17 -7.38
C MET A 138 -9.15 -7.14 -7.53
N LYS A 139 -8.14 -6.75 -8.29
CA LYS A 139 -6.93 -7.54 -8.49
C LYS A 139 -6.13 -7.75 -7.20
N THR A 140 -6.07 -6.75 -6.33
CA THR A 140 -5.45 -6.89 -4.99
C THR A 140 -6.13 -7.97 -4.16
N ILE A 141 -7.46 -8.06 -4.23
CA ILE A 141 -8.22 -9.11 -3.54
C ILE A 141 -7.90 -10.47 -4.13
N GLU A 142 -8.00 -10.60 -5.45
CA GLU A 142 -7.88 -11.88 -6.15
C GLU A 142 -6.46 -12.44 -6.11
N GLU A 143 -5.45 -11.60 -6.29
CA GLU A 143 -4.06 -12.03 -6.39
C GLU A 143 -3.30 -11.92 -5.07
N GLN A 144 -3.47 -10.84 -4.32
CA GLN A 144 -2.66 -10.62 -3.11
C GLN A 144 -3.34 -11.15 -1.85
N TYR A 145 -4.59 -10.75 -1.57
CA TYR A 145 -5.25 -11.14 -0.33
C TYR A 145 -5.53 -12.64 -0.29
N ARG A 146 -6.08 -13.20 -1.37
CA ARG A 146 -6.32 -14.66 -1.45
C ARG A 146 -5.03 -15.46 -1.39
N ARG A 147 -3.94 -14.95 -1.95
CA ARG A 147 -2.64 -15.61 -1.85
C ARG A 147 -2.14 -15.64 -0.41
N ILE A 148 -2.23 -14.53 0.33
CA ILE A 148 -1.88 -14.50 1.76
C ILE A 148 -2.72 -15.51 2.52
N LEU A 149 -4.04 -15.55 2.26
CA LEU A 149 -4.97 -16.50 2.89
C LEU A 149 -4.69 -17.97 2.54
N GLY A 150 -4.14 -18.23 1.35
CA GLY A 150 -3.71 -19.56 0.94
C GLY A 150 -2.43 -20.06 1.60
N GLY A 151 -1.86 -19.29 2.55
CA GLY A 151 -0.63 -19.67 3.28
C GLY A 151 0.63 -19.60 2.44
N GLY A 152 0.54 -19.06 1.24
CA GLY A 152 1.63 -19.00 0.28
C GLY A 152 2.08 -17.58 0.02
N VAL A 153 3.36 -17.32 0.25
CA VAL A 153 4.09 -16.32 -0.52
C VAL A 153 4.48 -17.00 -1.84
N GLU A 154 3.52 -17.49 -2.60
CA GLU A 154 3.80 -17.83 -3.99
C GLU A 154 4.02 -16.51 -4.73
N LEU A 155 5.28 -16.21 -4.94
CA LEU A 155 5.69 -15.18 -5.87
C LEU A 155 5.15 -15.60 -7.23
N THR A 156 4.25 -14.84 -7.82
CA THR A 156 3.71 -15.15 -9.15
C THR A 156 4.69 -14.71 -10.21
N LYS A 157 4.88 -15.57 -11.22
CA LYS A 157 5.56 -15.16 -12.45
C LYS A 157 4.74 -14.02 -13.08
N TYR A 158 5.42 -12.97 -13.53
CA TYR A 158 4.78 -11.91 -14.29
C TYR A 158 5.51 -11.67 -15.61
N THR A 159 4.77 -11.28 -16.62
CA THR A 159 5.31 -10.83 -17.91
C THR A 159 4.48 -9.65 -18.38
N PHE A 160 5.13 -8.55 -18.69
CA PHE A 160 4.47 -7.39 -19.28
C PHE A 160 5.43 -6.69 -20.26
N ASN A 161 4.86 -6.00 -21.24
CA ASN A 161 5.60 -5.24 -22.22
C ASN A 161 5.31 -3.76 -22.03
N TYR A 162 6.29 -2.94 -22.41
CA TYR A 162 6.12 -1.52 -22.58
C TYR A 162 6.49 -1.15 -24.03
N ASP A 163 5.53 -0.60 -24.73
CA ASP A 163 5.71 -0.04 -26.05
C ASP A 163 5.78 1.49 -25.93
N GLY A 164 6.95 2.04 -26.22
CA GLY A 164 7.18 3.47 -26.14
C GLY A 164 6.40 4.23 -27.22
N PRO A 165 6.23 5.57 -27.06
CA PRO A 165 5.54 6.37 -28.06
C PRO A 165 6.28 6.34 -29.41
N THR A 166 5.52 6.43 -30.48
CA THR A 166 6.07 6.49 -31.84
C THR A 166 7.00 7.70 -31.99
N PRO A 167 8.27 7.48 -32.37
CA PRO A 167 9.18 8.59 -32.60
C PRO A 167 8.67 9.51 -33.71
N PRO A 168 8.91 10.84 -33.62
CA PRO A 168 8.46 11.79 -34.65
C PRO A 168 9.21 11.65 -35.98
N ASN A 169 10.33 10.93 -36.01
CA ASN A 169 11.15 10.74 -37.19
C ASN A 169 10.73 9.46 -37.92
N GLU A 170 10.41 9.56 -39.19
CA GLU A 170 10.12 8.40 -40.03
C GLU A 170 11.31 7.42 -40.08
N GLY A 171 11.01 6.14 -39.95
CA GLY A 171 12.01 5.05 -40.07
C GLY A 171 12.69 4.67 -38.74
N ILE A 172 12.24 5.20 -37.58
CA ILE A 172 12.65 4.73 -36.29
C ILE A 172 11.50 3.94 -35.66
N ASP A 173 11.73 2.67 -35.37
CA ASP A 173 10.74 1.86 -34.65
C ASP A 173 10.52 2.33 -33.22
N PRO A 174 9.30 2.26 -32.69
CA PRO A 174 9.04 2.49 -31.28
C PRO A 174 9.87 1.57 -30.39
N LEU A 175 10.29 2.08 -29.23
CA LEU A 175 10.98 1.26 -28.25
C LEU A 175 10.04 0.19 -27.71
N HIS A 176 10.44 -1.08 -27.83
CA HIS A 176 9.76 -2.20 -27.22
C HIS A 176 10.62 -2.78 -26.10
N LEU A 177 10.05 -2.90 -24.88
CA LEU A 177 10.70 -3.50 -23.73
C LEU A 177 9.82 -4.61 -23.17
N GLU A 178 10.42 -5.75 -22.93
CA GLU A 178 9.77 -6.90 -22.29
C GLU A 178 10.33 -7.06 -20.86
N PHE A 179 9.43 -7.27 -19.92
CA PHE A 179 9.75 -7.46 -18.50
C PHE A 179 9.18 -8.79 -18.04
N GLU A 180 10.05 -9.65 -17.57
CA GLU A 180 9.68 -10.94 -17.01
C GLU A 180 10.26 -11.08 -15.61
N GLY A 181 9.42 -11.48 -14.65
CA GLY A 181 9.83 -11.83 -13.31
C GLY A 181 9.45 -13.28 -13.01
N THR A 182 10.45 -14.13 -12.81
CA THR A 182 10.26 -15.52 -12.38
C THR A 182 10.67 -15.64 -10.91
N PRO A 183 9.75 -16.12 -10.04
CA PRO A 183 10.05 -16.35 -8.63
C PRO A 183 11.29 -17.24 -8.44
N ASP A 184 12.05 -16.95 -7.38
CA ASP A 184 13.22 -17.73 -6.94
C ASP A 184 14.32 -17.95 -8.00
N SER A 185 14.29 -17.19 -9.11
CA SER A 185 15.33 -17.24 -10.13
C SER A 185 16.67 -16.75 -9.59
N ARG A 186 17.77 -17.34 -10.07
CA ARG A 186 19.14 -16.92 -9.76
C ARG A 186 19.91 -16.67 -11.05
N PRO A 187 20.29 -15.43 -11.34
CA PRO A 187 20.08 -14.19 -10.58
C PRO A 187 18.59 -13.80 -10.49
N PRO A 188 18.22 -12.92 -9.52
CA PRO A 188 16.84 -12.44 -9.43
C PRO A 188 16.38 -11.79 -10.73
N SER A 189 15.24 -12.21 -11.26
CA SER A 189 14.69 -11.70 -12.53
C SER A 189 13.75 -10.50 -12.34
N ASN A 190 13.44 -10.13 -11.09
CA ASN A 190 12.57 -9.00 -10.75
C ASN A 190 13.31 -7.65 -10.66
N ILE A 191 14.61 -7.62 -11.01
CA ILE A 191 15.43 -6.40 -11.04
C ILE A 191 15.88 -6.14 -12.46
N HIS A 192 15.36 -5.07 -13.07
CA HIS A 192 15.68 -4.67 -14.42
C HIS A 192 16.54 -3.42 -14.41
N VAL A 193 17.67 -3.42 -15.13
CA VAL A 193 18.66 -2.35 -15.12
C VAL A 193 18.78 -1.73 -16.50
N LEU A 194 18.57 -0.41 -16.61
CA LEU A 194 18.79 0.36 -17.83
C LEU A 194 20.21 0.91 -17.86
N ILE A 195 21.01 0.46 -18.83
CA ILE A 195 22.38 0.90 -19.03
C ILE A 195 22.49 1.68 -20.34
N GLY A 196 23.26 2.77 -20.33
CA GLY A 196 23.48 3.58 -21.54
C GLY A 196 24.28 4.85 -21.22
N ARG A 197 24.76 5.52 -22.27
CA ARG A 197 25.50 6.80 -22.14
C ARG A 197 24.61 7.90 -21.55
N ASN A 198 25.26 8.94 -20.99
CA ASN A 198 24.55 10.14 -20.58
C ASN A 198 23.86 10.80 -21.79
N GLY A 199 22.65 11.30 -21.60
CA GLY A 199 21.87 11.94 -22.66
C GLY A 199 21.11 10.99 -23.60
N VAL A 200 21.24 9.66 -23.46
CA VAL A 200 20.50 8.70 -24.33
C VAL A 200 18.99 8.61 -24.02
N GLY A 201 18.51 9.28 -22.96
CA GLY A 201 17.08 9.31 -22.64
C GLY A 201 16.63 8.32 -21.55
N LYS A 202 17.52 7.68 -20.79
CA LYS A 202 17.13 6.70 -19.74
C LYS A 202 16.12 7.29 -18.75
N THR A 203 16.40 8.47 -18.24
CA THR A 203 15.53 9.13 -17.27
C THR A 203 14.21 9.58 -17.90
N CYS A 204 14.24 10.05 -19.17
CA CYS A 204 13.05 10.36 -19.93
C CYS A 204 12.16 9.11 -20.13
N LEU A 205 12.77 7.97 -20.44
CA LEU A 205 12.08 6.70 -20.59
C LEU A 205 11.38 6.28 -19.29
N LEU A 206 12.09 6.27 -18.16
CA LEU A 206 11.51 5.92 -16.85
C LEU A 206 10.36 6.87 -16.47
N ASN A 207 10.47 8.15 -16.82
CA ASN A 207 9.40 9.10 -16.57
C ASN A 207 8.18 8.82 -17.46
N LYS A 208 8.37 8.55 -18.76
CA LYS A 208 7.28 8.17 -19.67
C LYS A 208 6.59 6.89 -19.21
N MET A 209 7.34 5.87 -18.83
CA MET A 209 6.80 4.63 -18.24
C MET A 209 5.96 4.93 -17.00
N THR A 210 6.44 5.81 -16.12
CA THR A 210 5.68 6.21 -14.93
C THR A 210 4.38 6.92 -15.32
N LEU A 211 4.44 7.86 -16.27
CA LEU A 211 3.27 8.62 -16.75
C LEU A 211 2.25 7.70 -17.44
N ALA A 212 2.70 6.74 -18.24
CA ALA A 212 1.82 5.75 -18.86
C ALA A 212 1.00 4.93 -17.84
N LEU A 213 1.53 4.75 -16.62
CA LEU A 213 0.85 3.99 -15.58
C LEU A 213 -0.05 4.83 -14.67
N VAL A 214 0.24 6.13 -14.51
CA VAL A 214 -0.40 6.94 -13.47
C VAL A 214 -1.24 8.11 -13.99
N SER A 215 -1.21 8.40 -15.31
CA SER A 215 -2.02 9.47 -15.90
C SER A 215 -3.43 8.98 -16.17
N PRO A 216 -4.48 9.65 -15.63
CA PRO A 216 -5.86 9.23 -15.85
C PRO A 216 -6.32 9.40 -17.31
N ASP A 217 -5.75 10.37 -18.01
CA ASP A 217 -6.02 10.64 -19.44
C ASP A 217 -4.89 10.03 -20.29
N ASN A 218 -4.68 8.71 -20.15
CA ASN A 218 -3.56 8.01 -20.75
C ASN A 218 -3.43 8.38 -22.23
N ASP A 219 -2.46 9.23 -22.57
CA ASP A 219 -2.10 9.53 -23.94
C ASP A 219 -1.02 8.55 -24.39
N ASP A 220 -1.46 7.41 -24.92
CA ASP A 220 -0.59 6.36 -25.41
C ASP A 220 0.38 6.90 -26.48
N ALA A 221 -0.03 7.92 -27.21
CA ALA A 221 0.80 8.56 -28.23
C ALA A 221 1.95 9.37 -27.61
N GLU A 222 1.79 9.90 -26.39
CA GLU A 222 2.81 10.69 -25.72
C GLU A 222 3.69 9.84 -24.78
N TYR A 223 3.08 8.92 -24.01
CA TYR A 223 3.76 8.20 -22.94
C TYR A 223 4.08 6.75 -23.26
N GLY A 224 3.41 6.15 -24.24
CA GLY A 224 3.48 4.73 -24.55
C GLY A 224 2.48 3.92 -23.74
N ILE A 225 2.47 2.61 -23.93
CA ILE A 225 1.47 1.71 -23.36
C ILE A 225 2.12 0.50 -22.68
N PHE A 226 1.53 0.06 -21.56
CA PHE A 226 1.85 -1.22 -20.93
C PHE A 226 0.81 -2.27 -21.35
N THR A 227 1.31 -3.42 -21.78
CA THR A 227 0.49 -4.58 -22.10
C THR A 227 0.94 -5.79 -21.29
N SER A 228 0.00 -6.57 -20.79
CA SER A 228 0.32 -7.82 -20.11
C SER A 228 0.27 -8.99 -21.06
N VAL A 229 1.17 -9.95 -20.87
CA VAL A 229 1.22 -11.19 -21.64
C VAL A 229 0.63 -12.31 -20.80
N GLY A 230 -0.62 -12.74 -21.08
CA GLY A 230 -1.30 -13.85 -20.43
C GLY A 230 -2.80 -13.61 -20.17
N ASP A 231 -3.53 -14.68 -19.86
CA ASP A 231 -5.00 -14.70 -19.73
C ASP A 231 -5.57 -13.94 -18.50
N GLY A 232 -4.74 -13.21 -17.76
CA GLY A 232 -5.10 -12.56 -16.49
C GLY A 232 -5.51 -11.09 -16.61
N PHE A 233 -5.39 -10.46 -17.77
CA PHE A 233 -5.72 -9.05 -17.93
C PHE A 233 -6.89 -8.92 -18.93
N GLY A 234 -8.06 -8.62 -18.38
CA GLY A 234 -9.20 -8.21 -19.21
C GLY A 234 -8.84 -6.98 -20.05
N GLN A 235 -9.58 -6.79 -21.16
CA GLN A 235 -9.41 -5.67 -22.10
C GLN A 235 -9.71 -4.29 -21.47
N ASP A 236 -10.03 -4.21 -20.20
CA ASP A 236 -10.17 -2.95 -19.49
C ASP A 236 -8.79 -2.46 -19.02
N HIS A 237 -8.50 -1.19 -19.26
CA HIS A 237 -7.26 -0.43 -19.01
C HIS A 237 -6.76 -0.44 -17.54
N ALA A 238 -6.91 -1.54 -16.81
CA ALA A 238 -6.43 -1.68 -15.46
C ALA A 238 -4.91 -1.87 -15.45
N SER A 239 -4.21 -0.99 -14.74
CA SER A 239 -2.75 -1.08 -14.58
C SER A 239 -2.32 -2.45 -14.04
N PRO A 240 -1.23 -3.03 -14.55
CA PRO A 240 -0.67 -4.27 -14.03
C PRO A 240 -0.12 -4.16 -12.60
N PHE A 241 -0.06 -2.95 -12.05
CA PHE A 241 0.54 -2.68 -10.75
C PHE A 241 -0.48 -2.13 -9.75
N ALA A 242 -0.45 -2.64 -8.52
CA ALA A 242 -1.25 -2.11 -7.41
C ALA A 242 -0.68 -0.78 -6.88
N ASN A 243 0.65 -0.64 -6.88
CA ASN A 243 1.35 0.55 -6.40
C ASN A 243 2.60 0.82 -7.24
N ILE A 244 2.89 2.10 -7.44
CA ILE A 244 4.11 2.58 -8.09
C ILE A 244 4.86 3.49 -7.12
N LEU A 245 6.13 3.19 -6.89
CA LEU A 245 7.05 4.04 -6.16
C LEU A 245 8.11 4.56 -7.12
N SER A 246 8.07 5.85 -7.42
CA SER A 246 9.11 6.53 -8.20
C SER A 246 10.14 7.15 -7.25
N ILE A 247 11.41 6.88 -7.50
CA ILE A 247 12.52 7.36 -6.68
C ILE A 247 13.44 8.21 -7.54
N THR A 248 13.46 9.53 -7.30
CA THR A 248 14.20 10.49 -8.12
C THR A 248 14.93 11.50 -7.26
N PHE A 249 16.25 11.38 -7.16
CA PHE A 249 17.11 12.29 -6.40
C PHE A 249 17.95 13.24 -7.26
N SER A 250 17.61 13.37 -8.54
CA SER A 250 18.23 14.37 -9.39
C SER A 250 17.61 15.76 -9.14
N ALA A 251 18.45 16.76 -8.88
CA ALA A 251 18.01 18.15 -8.78
C ALA A 251 17.76 18.79 -10.16
N PHE A 252 18.28 18.17 -11.23
CA PHE A 252 18.28 18.72 -12.58
C PHE A 252 17.18 18.16 -13.48
N ASP A 253 16.49 17.10 -13.03
CA ASP A 253 15.44 16.48 -13.82
C ASP A 253 14.16 17.31 -13.70
N ASP A 254 13.69 17.86 -14.82
CA ASP A 254 12.49 18.71 -14.89
C ASP A 254 11.26 17.88 -15.28
N PHE A 255 10.97 16.83 -14.49
CA PHE A 255 9.83 15.95 -14.74
C PHE A 255 8.54 16.50 -14.16
N GLN A 256 7.44 16.21 -14.85
CA GLN A 256 6.12 16.38 -14.26
C GLN A 256 6.00 15.47 -13.04
N ILE A 257 5.89 16.06 -11.85
CA ILE A 257 5.52 15.32 -10.65
C ILE A 257 4.01 15.12 -10.71
N VAL A 258 3.61 13.90 -11.04
CA VAL A 258 2.20 13.51 -11.09
C VAL A 258 1.57 13.68 -9.71
N ARG A 259 0.31 14.09 -9.69
CA ARG A 259 -0.47 14.14 -8.47
C ARG A 259 -0.49 12.73 -7.86
N GLN A 260 -0.16 12.63 -6.58
CA GLN A 260 -0.35 11.38 -5.86
C GLN A 260 -1.85 11.01 -5.94
N SER A 261 -2.18 9.96 -6.68
CA SER A 261 -3.55 9.44 -6.69
C SER A 261 -3.78 8.73 -5.37
N ARG A 262 -4.80 9.17 -4.64
CA ARG A 262 -5.22 8.58 -3.36
C ARG A 262 -6.32 7.53 -3.55
N ASN A 263 -6.97 7.53 -4.71
CA ASN A 263 -8.10 6.67 -5.00
C ASN A 263 -7.68 5.56 -5.96
N ALA A 264 -7.77 4.32 -5.52
CA ALA A 264 -7.57 3.16 -6.38
C ALA A 264 -8.64 3.05 -7.50
N THR A 265 -9.75 3.76 -7.37
CA THR A 265 -10.80 3.88 -8.39
C THR A 265 -10.43 4.86 -9.53
N GLU A 266 -9.40 5.70 -9.32
CA GLU A 266 -8.92 6.66 -10.32
C GLU A 266 -7.58 6.22 -10.96
N GLY A 267 -7.11 4.99 -10.69
CA GLY A 267 -5.85 4.46 -11.23
C GLY A 267 -4.91 3.87 -10.17
N VAL A 268 -3.66 3.66 -10.56
CA VAL A 268 -2.63 3.08 -9.70
C VAL A 268 -2.21 4.05 -8.61
N ARG A 269 -2.02 3.54 -7.39
CA ARG A 269 -1.41 4.34 -6.31
C ARG A 269 0.01 4.73 -6.70
N TYR A 270 0.28 6.03 -6.64
CA TYR A 270 1.59 6.58 -6.99
C TYR A 270 2.21 7.33 -5.82
N THR A 271 3.46 7.02 -5.52
CA THR A 271 4.26 7.73 -4.51
C THR A 271 5.59 8.15 -5.12
N ASN A 272 5.93 9.43 -4.98
CA ASN A 272 7.23 9.94 -5.37
C ASN A 272 8.12 10.17 -4.15
N VAL A 273 9.34 9.63 -4.17
CA VAL A 273 10.40 9.86 -3.20
C VAL A 273 11.56 10.56 -3.90
N GLY A 274 11.87 11.78 -3.48
CA GLY A 274 12.93 12.55 -4.15
C GLY A 274 13.09 13.97 -3.62
N LEU A 275 13.99 14.72 -4.26
CA LEU A 275 14.29 16.09 -3.89
C LEU A 275 13.20 17.08 -4.25
N ARG A 276 12.29 16.74 -5.16
CA ARG A 276 11.23 17.64 -5.60
C ARG A 276 9.87 17.16 -5.06
N LYS A 277 9.05 18.11 -4.64
CA LYS A 277 7.68 17.84 -4.15
C LYS A 277 6.72 18.86 -4.73
N ARG A 278 5.53 18.39 -5.11
CA ARG A 278 4.42 19.25 -5.51
C ARG A 278 3.60 19.61 -4.28
N ILE A 279 3.42 20.89 -4.03
CA ILE A 279 2.62 21.43 -2.92
C ILE A 279 1.68 22.51 -3.40
N LYS A 280 0.61 22.77 -2.65
CA LYS A 280 -0.22 23.95 -2.86
C LYS A 280 0.39 25.15 -2.16
N ASN A 281 0.51 26.27 -2.88
CA ASN A 281 0.93 27.53 -2.31
C ASN A 281 -0.23 28.22 -1.56
N LYS A 282 0.03 29.38 -0.96
CA LYS A 282 -0.99 30.16 -0.24
C LYS A 282 -2.16 30.65 -1.11
N LYS A 283 -2.02 30.58 -2.44
CA LYS A 283 -3.06 30.93 -3.42
C LYS A 283 -3.80 29.70 -3.96
N ASP A 284 -3.62 28.54 -3.33
CA ASP A 284 -4.18 27.25 -3.76
C ASP A 284 -3.68 26.77 -5.13
N GLU A 285 -2.56 27.32 -5.62
CA GLU A 285 -1.93 26.92 -6.88
C GLU A 285 -0.88 25.82 -6.61
N TRP A 286 -0.80 24.84 -7.49
CA TRP A 286 0.21 23.78 -7.39
C TRP A 286 1.57 24.29 -7.85
N VAL A 287 2.56 24.21 -6.94
CA VAL A 287 3.96 24.58 -7.22
C VAL A 287 4.88 23.42 -6.87
N ILE A 288 5.97 23.31 -7.61
CA ILE A 288 7.03 22.34 -7.33
C ILE A 288 8.09 23.05 -6.48
N ILE A 289 8.41 22.45 -5.34
CA ILE A 289 9.49 22.93 -4.46
C ILE A 289 10.62 21.89 -4.42
N THR A 290 11.85 22.38 -4.22
CA THR A 290 12.98 21.52 -3.88
C THR A 290 13.04 21.35 -2.37
N ARG A 291 13.18 20.13 -1.92
CA ARG A 291 13.29 19.77 -0.50
C ARG A 291 14.73 19.89 -0.03
N ASP A 292 14.90 20.39 1.15
CA ASP A 292 16.19 20.38 1.84
C ASP A 292 16.38 19.12 2.70
N THR A 293 17.52 18.99 3.36
CA THR A 293 17.81 17.85 4.22
C THR A 293 16.87 17.75 5.42
N ASP A 294 16.36 18.87 5.91
CA ASP A 294 15.43 18.87 7.04
C ASP A 294 14.03 18.41 6.63
N ASP A 295 13.60 18.74 5.41
CA ASP A 295 12.37 18.21 4.83
C ASP A 295 12.42 16.69 4.67
N LEU A 296 13.53 16.19 4.13
CA LEU A 296 13.74 14.76 3.96
C LEU A 296 13.86 14.02 5.30
N SER A 297 14.51 14.65 6.29
CA SER A 297 14.63 14.12 7.65
C SER A 297 13.27 14.02 8.34
N ARG A 298 12.41 15.03 8.17
CA ARG A 298 11.02 15.00 8.69
C ARG A 298 10.20 13.90 8.03
N GLU A 299 10.31 13.78 6.70
CA GLU A 299 9.62 12.74 5.96
C GLU A 299 10.08 11.34 6.36
N PHE A 300 11.40 11.15 6.52
CA PHE A 300 11.94 9.90 7.04
C PHE A 300 11.39 9.58 8.42
N SER A 301 11.48 10.52 9.37
CA SER A 301 11.00 10.32 10.74
C SER A 301 9.52 9.97 10.80
N PHE A 302 8.70 10.62 9.97
CA PHE A 302 7.27 10.33 9.88
C PHE A 302 7.01 8.94 9.31
N SER A 303 7.66 8.57 8.20
CA SER A 303 7.50 7.26 7.58
C SER A 303 8.02 6.13 8.49
N ALA A 304 9.15 6.37 9.15
CA ALA A 304 9.74 5.43 10.10
C ALA A 304 8.82 5.18 11.31
N LYS A 305 8.16 6.22 11.83
CA LYS A 305 7.17 6.07 12.90
C LYS A 305 5.99 5.17 12.50
N ILE A 306 5.59 5.18 11.22
CA ILE A 306 4.55 4.27 10.72
C ILE A 306 5.07 2.83 10.70
N CYS A 307 6.35 2.65 10.35
CA CYS A 307 6.98 1.33 10.30
C CYS A 307 7.18 0.69 11.69
N THR A 308 7.16 1.44 12.80
CA THR A 308 7.31 0.86 14.15
C THR A 308 6.04 0.20 14.70
N ARG A 309 4.94 0.19 13.94
CA ARG A 309 3.65 -0.31 14.42
C ARG A 309 3.27 -1.64 13.76
N GLY A 310 2.73 -2.54 14.57
CA GLY A 310 2.18 -3.82 14.11
C GLY A 310 3.21 -4.66 13.34
N ILE A 311 2.75 -5.41 12.37
CA ILE A 311 3.58 -6.32 11.53
C ILE A 311 4.67 -5.57 10.74
N LYS A 312 4.46 -4.29 10.43
CA LYS A 312 5.46 -3.47 9.77
C LYS A 312 6.75 -3.35 10.58
N ALA A 313 6.64 -3.40 11.92
CA ALA A 313 7.78 -3.24 12.81
C ALA A 313 8.83 -4.33 12.62
N GLU A 314 8.43 -5.58 12.55
CA GLU A 314 9.35 -6.70 12.34
C GLU A 314 9.98 -6.66 10.94
N ARG A 315 9.19 -6.44 9.90
CA ARG A 315 9.70 -6.32 8.52
C ARG A 315 10.68 -5.17 8.38
N TRP A 316 10.37 -4.02 8.95
CA TRP A 316 11.23 -2.85 8.91
C TRP A 316 12.51 -3.07 9.70
N ARG A 317 12.43 -3.67 10.91
CA ARG A 317 13.59 -4.08 11.71
C ARG A 317 14.52 -5.00 10.91
N ASN A 318 13.98 -6.04 10.28
CA ASN A 318 14.74 -6.98 9.47
C ASN A 318 15.42 -6.27 8.28
N ALA A 319 14.74 -5.33 7.65
CA ALA A 319 15.31 -4.53 6.57
C ALA A 319 16.46 -3.63 7.07
N LEU A 320 16.30 -2.98 8.24
CA LEU A 320 17.37 -2.17 8.84
C LEU A 320 18.57 -3.03 9.24
N THR A 321 18.35 -4.20 9.83
CA THR A 321 19.42 -5.17 10.15
C THR A 321 20.15 -5.63 8.88
N THR A 322 19.42 -5.82 7.79
CA THR A 322 20.02 -6.16 6.49
C THR A 322 20.90 -5.01 5.97
N LEU A 323 20.48 -3.75 6.16
CA LEU A 323 21.29 -2.58 5.79
C LEU A 323 22.60 -2.53 6.56
N GLU A 324 22.67 -2.99 7.80
CA GLU A 324 23.87 -3.03 8.62
C GLU A 324 24.94 -4.02 8.13
N THR A 325 24.68 -4.75 7.05
CA THR A 325 25.73 -5.44 6.29
C THR A 325 26.70 -4.44 5.62
N ASP A 326 26.26 -3.21 5.37
CA ASP A 326 27.12 -2.10 5.01
C ASP A 326 27.76 -1.47 6.27
N PRO A 327 29.09 -1.32 6.32
CA PRO A 327 29.81 -0.82 7.51
C PRO A 327 29.33 0.56 8.00
N LEU A 328 28.89 1.46 7.11
CA LEU A 328 28.45 2.79 7.49
C LEU A 328 27.05 2.78 8.11
N PHE A 329 26.17 1.88 7.70
CA PHE A 329 24.90 1.66 8.37
C PHE A 329 25.10 0.97 9.72
N ALA A 330 26.05 0.01 9.82
CA ALA A 330 26.40 -0.63 11.08
C ALA A 330 26.99 0.38 12.08
N GLU A 331 27.91 1.27 11.66
CA GLU A 331 28.45 2.33 12.51
C GLU A 331 27.40 3.33 12.98
N ALA A 332 26.40 3.55 12.15
CA ALA A 332 25.25 4.41 12.48
C ALA A 332 24.22 3.72 13.38
N GLU A 333 24.31 2.40 13.58
CA GLU A 333 23.39 1.57 14.37
C GLU A 333 21.93 1.77 13.94
N VAL A 334 21.67 1.68 12.61
CA VAL A 334 20.34 2.02 12.07
C VAL A 334 19.24 1.10 12.57
N ALA A 335 19.54 -0.15 12.89
CA ALA A 335 18.59 -1.12 13.41
C ALA A 335 18.12 -0.76 14.82
N SER A 336 18.95 -0.08 15.63
CA SER A 336 18.58 0.37 16.99
C SER A 336 17.39 1.32 17.01
N LEU A 337 17.12 1.99 15.88
CA LEU A 337 15.98 2.89 15.74
C LEU A 337 14.65 2.13 15.88
N ALA A 338 14.59 0.85 15.57
CA ALA A 338 13.38 0.05 15.72
C ALA A 338 13.02 -0.25 17.18
N ASP A 339 13.95 -0.04 18.10
CA ASP A 339 13.80 -0.27 19.56
C ASP A 339 13.66 1.05 20.34
N GLU A 340 13.63 2.19 19.66
CA GLU A 340 13.56 3.51 20.32
C GLU A 340 12.15 3.78 20.88
N ASP A 341 12.10 4.38 22.07
CA ASP A 341 10.85 4.78 22.72
C ASP A 341 10.05 5.78 21.89
N GLU A 342 8.73 5.68 21.89
CA GLU A 342 7.82 6.51 21.08
C GLU A 342 8.03 8.01 21.31
N GLU A 343 8.31 8.45 22.54
CA GLU A 343 8.55 9.86 22.88
C GLU A 343 9.83 10.42 22.25
N ASN A 344 10.87 9.61 22.15
CA ASN A 344 12.19 9.99 21.64
C ASN A 344 12.37 9.69 20.17
N PHE A 345 11.55 8.80 19.61
CA PHE A 345 11.68 8.27 18.27
C PHE A 345 11.91 9.35 17.20
N GLY A 346 11.07 10.36 17.14
CA GLY A 346 11.19 11.39 16.09
C GLY A 346 12.51 12.15 16.14
N ARG A 347 13.04 12.40 17.37
CA ARG A 347 14.36 13.04 17.55
C ARG A 347 15.50 12.11 17.19
N ALA A 348 15.42 10.84 17.58
CA ALA A 348 16.41 9.81 17.26
C ALA A 348 16.48 9.60 15.75
N ALA A 349 15.34 9.37 15.09
CA ALA A 349 15.25 9.21 13.65
C ALA A 349 15.82 10.40 12.88
N GLY A 350 15.48 11.62 13.29
CA GLY A 350 16.00 12.84 12.65
C GLY A 350 17.51 13.01 12.82
N ARG A 351 18.05 12.70 14.01
CA ARG A 351 19.51 12.74 14.26
C ARG A 351 20.25 11.71 13.42
N LEU A 352 19.77 10.47 13.43
CA LEU A 352 20.33 9.36 12.65
C LEU A 352 20.37 9.72 11.17
N TYR A 353 19.26 10.15 10.59
CA TYR A 353 19.16 10.49 9.18
C TYR A 353 20.15 11.58 8.77
N ARG A 354 20.33 12.63 9.58
CA ARG A 354 21.25 13.72 9.27
C ARG A 354 22.71 13.30 9.26
N ARG A 355 23.11 12.31 10.06
CA ARG A 355 24.49 11.81 10.17
C ARG A 355 24.93 11.00 8.94
N LEU A 356 24.00 10.41 8.21
CA LEU A 356 24.29 9.55 7.08
C LEU A 356 24.80 10.35 5.87
N SER A 357 25.59 9.70 5.00
CA SER A 357 25.96 10.23 3.70
C SER A 357 24.74 10.38 2.79
N SER A 358 24.85 11.15 1.72
CA SER A 358 23.73 11.37 0.79
C SER A 358 23.18 10.08 0.21
N GLY A 359 24.04 9.15 -0.20
CA GLY A 359 23.62 7.84 -0.73
C GLY A 359 22.89 7.01 0.31
N HIS A 360 23.41 6.93 1.54
CA HIS A 360 22.78 6.19 2.64
C HIS A 360 21.43 6.79 3.04
N LYS A 361 21.28 8.12 3.01
CA LYS A 361 19.98 8.81 3.22
C LYS A 361 18.95 8.37 2.21
N ILE A 362 19.34 8.26 0.93
CA ILE A 362 18.46 7.82 -0.16
C ILE A 362 17.99 6.38 0.09
N VAL A 363 18.92 5.48 0.36
CA VAL A 363 18.63 4.06 0.59
C VAL A 363 17.72 3.89 1.80
N LEU A 364 18.06 4.51 2.94
CA LEU A 364 17.29 4.40 4.17
C LEU A 364 15.87 4.96 4.00
N LEU A 365 15.73 6.13 3.36
CA LEU A 365 14.41 6.72 3.10
C LEU A 365 13.58 5.82 2.16
N THR A 366 14.19 5.28 1.12
CA THR A 366 13.53 4.38 0.16
C THR A 366 12.97 3.14 0.83
N ILE A 367 13.82 2.43 1.59
CA ILE A 367 13.41 1.21 2.31
C ILE A 367 12.32 1.50 3.32
N THR A 368 12.44 2.64 4.04
CA THR A 368 11.41 3.05 5.00
C THR A 368 10.09 3.41 4.30
N LYS A 369 10.13 4.03 3.12
CA LYS A 369 8.93 4.30 2.33
C LYS A 369 8.26 3.03 1.82
N LEU A 370 9.03 2.06 1.37
CA LEU A 370 8.52 0.74 0.98
C LEU A 370 7.87 0.03 2.18
N GLY A 371 8.48 0.12 3.37
CA GLY A 371 7.95 -0.46 4.61
C GLY A 371 6.72 0.25 5.16
N SER A 372 6.65 1.57 5.07
CA SER A 372 5.51 2.34 5.58
C SER A 372 4.23 2.13 4.77
N GLY A 373 4.36 1.66 3.54
CA GLY A 373 3.24 1.60 2.60
C GLY A 373 2.77 3.00 2.15
N PRO A 374 1.64 3.10 1.45
CA PRO A 374 1.08 4.38 1.03
C PRO A 374 0.68 5.20 2.27
N ILE A 375 1.34 6.36 2.44
CA ILE A 375 1.09 7.26 3.56
C ILE A 375 -0.11 8.14 3.23
N ASN A 376 -1.12 8.12 4.10
CA ASN A 376 -2.18 9.12 4.10
C ASN A 376 -1.63 10.41 4.75
N TYR A 377 -1.34 11.42 3.95
CA TYR A 377 -1.11 12.77 4.43
C TYR A 377 -2.42 13.55 4.46
#